data_688eeacd9b874ef3d941d07f89d6a0b5
#
_entry.id   688eeacd9b874ef3d941d07f89d6a0b5
#
_cell.length_a   1.000
_cell.length_b   1.000
_cell.length_c   1.000
_cell.angle_alpha   90.00
_cell.angle_beta   90.00
_cell.angle_gamma   90.00
#
_symmetry.space_group_name_H-M   'P 1'
#
loop_
_entity.id
_entity.type
_entity.pdbx_description
1 polymer ?
#
loop_
_entity_poly.entity_id
_entity_poly.type
_entity_poly.pdbx_seq_one_letter_code
_entity_poly.pdbx_strand_id
1 'polypeptide(L)'
;MTDTETDRWALPLLQPGQAQKEMFHNEAIAALDLIVQPGAEAIGLNAPPTAPESGQSWIVGTAPTGAWAGKPRYLAGWTAGGWRFAAPAEGMAVWVAADALTARFTGGVWVLGEATCAHLVVDGDRVVGPREAAVVTPYGGAVIDAESRAALAAILAVLRAHGLIAI
;
A
#
# COMPACT_ATOMS: atom_id res chain seq x y z
N MET A 1 -15.64 -12.69 -28.40
CA MET A 1 -16.27 -11.44 -27.95
C MET A 1 -15.18 -10.40 -28.01
N THR A 2 -15.34 -9.33 -28.75
CA THR A 2 -14.40 -8.21 -28.68
C THR A 2 -14.76 -7.41 -27.44
N ASP A 3 -13.83 -7.32 -26.49
CA ASP A 3 -14.03 -6.52 -25.30
C ASP A 3 -14.21 -5.05 -25.73
N THR A 4 -15.24 -4.40 -25.26
CA THR A 4 -15.55 -3.01 -25.56
C THR A 4 -15.04 -2.06 -24.47
N GLU A 5 -14.65 -2.58 -23.32
CA GLU A 5 -14.21 -1.83 -22.13
C GLU A 5 -13.26 -2.65 -21.27
N THR A 6 -12.56 -1.99 -20.36
CA THR A 6 -11.61 -2.61 -19.42
C THR A 6 -12.30 -3.25 -18.22
N ASP A 7 -11.63 -4.21 -17.57
CA ASP A 7 -12.21 -5.08 -16.54
C ASP A 7 -12.51 -4.39 -15.21
N ARG A 8 -11.77 -3.32 -14.83
CA ARG A 8 -11.91 -2.67 -13.52
C ARG A 8 -12.75 -1.39 -13.57
N TRP A 9 -12.44 -0.51 -14.49
CA TRP A 9 -13.02 0.83 -14.55
C TRP A 9 -13.94 1.03 -15.76
N ALA A 10 -14.24 -0.04 -16.53
CA ALA A 10 -15.07 0.04 -17.74
C ALA A 10 -14.62 1.16 -18.69
N LEU A 11 -13.30 1.37 -18.83
CA LEU A 11 -12.76 2.38 -19.75
C LEU A 11 -12.99 1.91 -21.18
N PRO A 12 -13.55 2.77 -22.06
CA PRO A 12 -13.89 2.36 -23.41
C PRO A 12 -12.66 2.01 -24.24
N LEU A 13 -12.70 0.85 -24.90
CA LEU A 13 -11.67 0.37 -25.81
C LEU A 13 -12.01 0.73 -27.26
N LEU A 14 -11.01 1.07 -28.03
CA LEU A 14 -11.17 1.31 -29.46
C LEU A 14 -11.53 0.03 -30.20
N GLN A 15 -12.52 0.09 -31.04
CA GLN A 15 -12.95 -1.04 -31.86
C GLN A 15 -12.17 -1.07 -33.20
N PRO A 16 -12.01 -2.27 -33.82
CA PRO A 16 -11.31 -2.44 -35.09
C PRO A 16 -11.84 -1.52 -36.20
N GLY A 17 -10.95 -0.91 -36.94
CA GLY A 17 -11.31 -0.03 -38.08
C GLY A 17 -10.29 1.08 -38.38
N GLN A 18 -9.27 1.26 -37.54
CA GLN A 18 -8.21 2.24 -37.75
C GLN A 18 -6.84 1.56 -37.65
N ALA A 19 -6.29 1.20 -38.79
CA ALA A 19 -4.92 0.66 -39.01
C ALA A 19 -4.04 0.51 -37.77
N GLN A 20 -4.19 -0.59 -36.98
CA GLN A 20 -3.36 -1.01 -35.81
C GLN A 20 -3.20 0.01 -34.67
N LYS A 21 -3.85 1.16 -34.70
CA LYS A 21 -3.80 2.14 -33.61
C LYS A 21 -4.56 1.66 -32.38
N GLU A 22 -5.62 0.89 -32.59
CA GLU A 22 -6.43 0.28 -31.52
C GLU A 22 -5.60 -0.58 -30.57
N MET A 23 -4.65 -1.37 -31.08
CA MET A 23 -3.84 -2.26 -30.24
C MET A 23 -3.01 -1.48 -29.22
N PHE A 24 -2.24 -0.47 -29.67
CA PHE A 24 -1.41 0.34 -28.79
C PHE A 24 -2.24 1.19 -27.82
N HIS A 25 -3.38 1.71 -28.29
CA HIS A 25 -4.30 2.47 -27.42
C HIS A 25 -4.91 1.58 -26.35
N ASN A 26 -5.39 0.40 -26.72
CA ASN A 26 -6.05 -0.52 -25.78
C ASN A 26 -5.06 -1.07 -24.75
N GLU A 27 -3.82 -1.34 -25.13
CA GLU A 27 -2.77 -1.70 -24.16
C GLU A 27 -2.48 -0.54 -23.19
N ALA A 28 -2.47 0.71 -23.65
CA ALA A 28 -2.28 1.87 -22.78
C ALA A 28 -3.49 2.06 -21.83
N ILE A 29 -4.70 1.86 -22.30
CA ILE A 29 -5.93 1.92 -21.50
C ILE A 29 -5.95 0.78 -20.46
N ALA A 30 -5.58 -0.45 -20.85
CA ALA A 30 -5.48 -1.57 -19.91
C ALA A 30 -4.40 -1.33 -18.84
N ALA A 31 -3.28 -0.70 -19.21
CA ALA A 31 -2.27 -0.30 -18.23
C ALA A 31 -2.79 0.79 -17.27
N LEU A 32 -3.54 1.77 -17.76
CA LEU A 32 -4.19 2.79 -16.92
C LEU A 32 -5.21 2.16 -15.98
N ASP A 33 -6.03 1.25 -16.46
CA ASP A 33 -7.02 0.50 -15.66
C ASP A 33 -6.36 -0.20 -14.46
N LEU A 34 -5.15 -0.73 -14.64
CA LEU A 34 -4.38 -1.39 -13.59
C LEU A 34 -3.83 -0.40 -12.54
N ILE A 35 -3.36 0.78 -12.96
CA ILE A 35 -2.62 1.70 -12.08
C ILE A 35 -3.45 2.85 -11.50
N VAL A 36 -4.64 3.12 -12.02
CA VAL A 36 -5.55 4.13 -11.48
C VAL A 36 -6.24 3.56 -10.25
N GLN A 37 -6.04 4.17 -9.08
CA GLN A 37 -6.50 3.68 -7.78
C GLN A 37 -6.27 2.17 -7.63
N PRO A 38 -5.02 1.70 -7.67
CA PRO A 38 -4.74 0.30 -7.75
C PRO A 38 -5.15 -0.44 -6.48
N GLY A 39 -5.76 -1.60 -6.66
CA GLY A 39 -6.02 -2.58 -5.62
C GLY A 39 -5.25 -3.85 -5.91
N ALA A 40 -5.01 -4.67 -4.90
CA ALA A 40 -4.44 -6.00 -5.03
C ALA A 40 -5.16 -6.96 -4.09
N GLU A 41 -5.38 -8.19 -4.54
CA GLU A 41 -5.95 -9.27 -3.70
C GLU A 41 -5.01 -9.61 -2.55
N ALA A 42 -3.69 -9.67 -2.85
CA ALA A 42 -2.66 -9.96 -1.87
C ALA A 42 -1.29 -9.39 -2.31
N ILE A 43 -0.35 -9.36 -1.36
CA ILE A 43 1.04 -8.92 -1.55
C ILE A 43 2.02 -10.07 -1.28
N GLY A 44 3.10 -10.11 -2.06
CA GLY A 44 4.26 -10.98 -1.80
C GLY A 44 4.16 -12.40 -2.36
N LEU A 45 3.14 -12.74 -3.13
CA LEU A 45 3.05 -14.03 -3.81
C LEU A 45 4.15 -14.19 -4.86
N ASN A 46 4.81 -15.35 -4.87
CA ASN A 46 5.85 -15.66 -5.86
C ASN A 46 5.32 -16.47 -7.06
N ALA A 47 4.14 -17.07 -6.96
CA ALA A 47 3.51 -17.78 -8.06
C ALA A 47 2.14 -17.16 -8.38
N PRO A 48 1.79 -17.06 -9.67
CA PRO A 48 0.46 -16.59 -10.04
C PRO A 48 -0.63 -17.55 -9.54
N PRO A 49 -1.83 -17.04 -9.19
CA PRO A 49 -2.97 -17.89 -8.87
C PRO A 49 -3.33 -18.76 -10.07
N THR A 50 -3.91 -19.94 -9.80
CA THR A 50 -4.24 -20.92 -10.86
C THR A 50 -5.50 -20.58 -11.64
N ALA A 51 -6.41 -19.78 -11.07
CA ALA A 51 -7.67 -19.38 -11.68
C ALA A 51 -7.96 -17.91 -11.35
N PRO A 52 -7.18 -16.96 -11.92
CA PRO A 52 -7.45 -15.54 -11.71
C PRO A 52 -8.71 -15.12 -12.48
N GLU A 53 -9.48 -14.19 -11.92
CA GLU A 53 -10.60 -13.55 -12.60
C GLU A 53 -10.16 -12.22 -13.21
N SER A 54 -10.80 -11.84 -14.33
CA SER A 54 -10.53 -10.55 -14.99
C SER A 54 -10.74 -9.38 -14.00
N GLY A 55 -9.81 -8.43 -14.01
CA GLY A 55 -9.80 -7.28 -13.10
C GLY A 55 -9.06 -7.52 -11.77
N GLN A 56 -8.78 -8.77 -11.40
CA GLN A 56 -7.98 -9.05 -10.21
C GLN A 56 -6.50 -8.69 -10.41
N SER A 57 -5.83 -8.28 -9.34
CA SER A 57 -4.41 -7.94 -9.35
C SER A 57 -3.69 -8.34 -8.07
N TRP A 58 -2.36 -8.44 -8.13
CA TRP A 58 -1.49 -8.88 -7.02
C TRP A 58 -0.18 -8.09 -7.03
N ILE A 59 0.35 -7.82 -5.85
CA ILE A 59 1.74 -7.36 -5.72
C ILE A 59 2.63 -8.60 -5.68
N VAL A 60 3.44 -8.75 -6.71
CA VAL A 60 4.36 -9.89 -6.90
C VAL A 60 5.47 -9.88 -5.84
N GLY A 61 5.83 -11.04 -5.35
CA GLY A 61 6.90 -11.24 -4.38
C GLY A 61 8.30 -11.01 -4.97
N THR A 62 9.31 -11.30 -4.18
CA THR A 62 10.72 -11.04 -4.54
C THR A 62 11.37 -12.13 -5.40
N ALA A 63 10.78 -13.33 -5.41
CA ALA A 63 11.29 -14.49 -6.17
C ALA A 63 10.20 -15.08 -7.08
N PRO A 64 9.70 -14.31 -8.07
CA PRO A 64 8.56 -14.71 -8.88
C PRO A 64 8.87 -15.89 -9.80
N THR A 65 7.86 -16.75 -9.99
CA THR A 65 7.91 -17.94 -10.84
C THR A 65 6.76 -17.97 -11.85
N GLY A 66 6.78 -18.96 -12.75
CA GLY A 66 5.72 -19.14 -13.74
C GLY A 66 5.56 -17.92 -14.66
N ALA A 67 4.33 -17.51 -14.91
CA ALA A 67 4.01 -16.35 -15.74
C ALA A 67 4.51 -15.01 -15.18
N TRP A 68 4.90 -14.97 -13.92
CA TRP A 68 5.43 -13.77 -13.26
C TRP A 68 6.96 -13.71 -13.22
N ALA A 69 7.67 -14.72 -13.76
CA ALA A 69 9.12 -14.76 -13.77
C ALA A 69 9.74 -13.47 -14.36
N GLY A 70 10.75 -12.93 -13.66
CA GLY A 70 11.40 -11.68 -14.04
C GLY A 70 10.63 -10.38 -13.70
N LYS A 71 9.53 -10.47 -12.94
CA LYS A 71 8.72 -9.32 -12.51
C LYS A 71 8.65 -9.17 -10.98
N PRO A 72 9.80 -9.18 -10.25
CA PRO A 72 9.77 -9.04 -8.80
C PRO A 72 9.18 -7.67 -8.41
N ARG A 73 8.31 -7.66 -7.41
CA ARG A 73 7.64 -6.47 -6.86
C ARG A 73 6.69 -5.73 -7.80
N TYR A 74 6.47 -6.21 -9.03
CA TYR A 74 5.50 -5.60 -9.95
C TYR A 74 4.06 -5.74 -9.43
N LEU A 75 3.20 -4.82 -9.84
CA LEU A 75 1.77 -5.03 -9.79
C LEU A 75 1.38 -5.85 -11.02
N ALA A 76 0.83 -7.04 -10.79
CA ALA A 76 0.38 -7.96 -11.83
C ALA A 76 -1.14 -7.98 -11.85
N GLY A 77 -1.75 -7.60 -12.96
CA GLY A 77 -3.20 -7.66 -13.18
C GLY A 77 -3.55 -8.72 -14.21
N TRP A 78 -4.68 -9.40 -13.99
CA TRP A 78 -5.24 -10.35 -14.94
C TRP A 78 -6.34 -9.70 -15.76
N THR A 79 -6.26 -9.81 -17.07
CA THR A 79 -7.25 -9.30 -18.02
C THR A 79 -7.71 -10.42 -18.94
N ALA A 80 -8.77 -10.23 -19.70
CA ALA A 80 -9.20 -11.16 -20.75
C ALA A 80 -8.08 -11.50 -21.75
N GLY A 81 -7.13 -10.57 -21.96
CA GLY A 81 -5.93 -10.76 -22.78
C GLY A 81 -4.73 -11.36 -22.05
N GLY A 82 -4.88 -11.81 -20.79
CA GLY A 82 -3.82 -12.38 -19.96
C GLY A 82 -3.16 -11.39 -19.01
N TRP A 83 -2.00 -11.74 -18.49
CA TRP A 83 -1.27 -10.93 -17.50
C TRP A 83 -0.79 -9.60 -18.07
N ARG A 84 -1.00 -8.54 -17.30
CA ARG A 84 -0.43 -7.20 -17.48
C ARG A 84 0.39 -6.85 -16.25
N PHE A 85 1.47 -6.10 -16.45
CA PHE A 85 2.42 -5.79 -15.38
C PHE A 85 2.72 -4.30 -15.36
N ALA A 86 2.57 -3.69 -14.19
CA ALA A 86 3.05 -2.34 -13.93
C ALA A 86 4.28 -2.40 -13.03
N ALA A 87 5.38 -1.78 -13.46
CA ALA A 87 6.55 -1.61 -12.63
C ALA A 87 6.21 -0.66 -11.48
N PRO A 88 6.61 -0.98 -10.23
CA PRO A 88 6.35 -0.08 -9.13
C PRO A 88 7.17 1.20 -9.29
N ALA A 89 6.56 2.34 -8.98
CA ALA A 89 7.23 3.64 -8.91
C ALA A 89 7.26 4.13 -7.47
N GLU A 90 8.27 4.93 -7.13
CA GLU A 90 8.39 5.54 -5.79
C GLU A 90 7.14 6.35 -5.45
N GLY A 91 6.57 6.10 -4.27
CA GLY A 91 5.32 6.71 -3.80
C GLY A 91 4.05 6.02 -4.29
N MET A 92 4.12 5.03 -5.19
CA MET A 92 2.94 4.26 -5.62
C MET A 92 2.26 3.62 -4.41
N ALA A 93 0.95 3.79 -4.29
CA ALA A 93 0.13 3.24 -3.22
C ALA A 93 -0.91 2.28 -3.79
N VAL A 94 -1.06 1.11 -3.17
CA VAL A 94 -1.96 0.03 -3.59
C VAL A 94 -2.75 -0.44 -2.38
N TRP A 95 -4.07 -0.52 -2.49
CA TRP A 95 -4.91 -1.15 -1.47
C TRP A 95 -4.76 -2.66 -1.54
N VAL A 96 -4.43 -3.32 -0.42
CA VAL A 96 -4.31 -4.79 -0.34
C VAL A 96 -5.53 -5.35 0.38
N ALA A 97 -6.38 -6.05 -0.35
CA ALA A 97 -7.68 -6.51 0.14
C ALA A 97 -7.55 -7.55 1.28
N ALA A 98 -6.63 -8.50 1.14
CA ALA A 98 -6.40 -9.55 2.15
C ALA A 98 -6.04 -8.99 3.53
N ASP A 99 -5.32 -7.87 3.58
CA ASP A 99 -4.84 -7.25 4.81
C ASP A 99 -5.71 -6.08 5.26
N ALA A 100 -6.59 -5.56 4.38
CA ALA A 100 -7.34 -4.31 4.54
C ALA A 100 -6.43 -3.11 4.88
N LEU A 101 -5.27 -3.04 4.23
CA LEU A 101 -4.24 -2.01 4.41
C LEU A 101 -3.73 -1.48 3.08
N THR A 102 -3.14 -0.30 3.10
CA THR A 102 -2.43 0.25 1.94
C THR A 102 -0.97 -0.16 1.97
N ALA A 103 -0.48 -0.72 0.88
CA ALA A 103 0.95 -0.88 0.61
C ALA A 103 1.46 0.33 -0.16
N ARG A 104 2.60 0.90 0.27
CA ARG A 104 3.30 1.97 -0.43
C ARG A 104 4.66 1.49 -0.90
N PHE A 105 5.01 1.78 -2.15
CA PHE A 105 6.34 1.49 -2.67
C PHE A 105 7.29 2.63 -2.31
N THR A 106 8.31 2.32 -1.51
CA THR A 106 9.32 3.31 -1.09
C THR A 106 10.66 2.64 -0.82
N GLY A 107 11.76 3.31 -1.18
CA GLY A 107 13.10 2.76 -1.03
C GLY A 107 13.31 1.42 -1.77
N GLY A 108 12.59 1.18 -2.85
CA GLY A 108 12.70 -0.03 -3.65
C GLY A 108 11.93 -1.24 -3.11
N VAL A 109 11.09 -1.08 -2.06
CA VAL A 109 10.29 -2.15 -1.45
C VAL A 109 8.84 -1.70 -1.22
N TRP A 110 7.94 -2.65 -1.12
CA TRP A 110 6.58 -2.39 -0.67
C TRP A 110 6.52 -2.45 0.86
N VAL A 111 5.99 -1.39 1.46
CA VAL A 111 5.75 -1.27 2.90
C VAL A 111 4.25 -1.26 3.13
N LEU A 112 3.75 -2.24 3.90
CA LEU A 112 2.33 -2.44 4.15
C LEU A 112 1.92 -1.79 5.47
N GLY A 113 0.82 -1.03 5.47
CA GLY A 113 0.19 -0.50 6.68
C GLY A 113 0.90 0.69 7.32
N GLU A 114 1.90 1.27 6.67
CA GLU A 114 2.58 2.47 7.16
C GLU A 114 2.11 3.74 6.45
N ALA A 115 1.79 4.77 7.22
CA ALA A 115 1.55 6.13 6.73
C ALA A 115 2.73 7.02 7.12
N THR A 116 3.54 7.43 6.15
CA THR A 116 4.66 8.34 6.38
C THR A 116 4.19 9.77 6.17
N CYS A 117 4.24 10.58 7.23
CA CYS A 117 3.92 11.99 7.20
C CYS A 117 4.83 12.77 8.16
N ALA A 118 5.00 14.06 7.94
CA ALA A 118 5.78 14.91 8.83
C ALA A 118 5.02 15.18 10.15
N HIS A 119 3.70 15.27 10.07
CA HIS A 119 2.80 15.47 11.22
C HIS A 119 1.36 15.15 10.80
N LEU A 120 0.52 14.84 11.78
CA LEU A 120 -0.91 14.66 11.56
C LEU A 120 -1.65 15.98 11.92
N VAL A 121 -2.48 16.45 10.99
CA VAL A 121 -3.32 17.63 11.16
C VAL A 121 -4.78 17.20 11.19
N VAL A 122 -5.54 17.68 12.17
CA VAL A 122 -6.99 17.48 12.28
C VAL A 122 -7.63 18.86 12.47
N ASP A 123 -8.62 19.20 11.65
CA ASP A 123 -9.33 20.48 11.64
C ASP A 123 -8.40 21.72 11.61
N GLY A 124 -7.25 21.61 10.91
CA GLY A 124 -6.27 22.67 10.81
C GLY A 124 -5.21 22.69 11.93
N ASP A 125 -5.43 21.94 13.00
CA ASP A 125 -4.50 21.85 14.12
C ASP A 125 -3.59 20.63 14.02
N ARG A 126 -2.31 20.81 14.35
CA ARG A 126 -1.34 19.72 14.42
C ARG A 126 -1.53 18.93 15.71
N VAL A 127 -2.03 17.69 15.62
CA VAL A 127 -2.33 16.81 16.77
C VAL A 127 -1.21 15.81 17.07
N VAL A 128 -0.40 15.41 16.07
CA VAL A 128 0.78 14.57 16.26
C VAL A 128 1.92 15.18 15.45
N GLY A 129 3.05 15.41 16.08
CA GLY A 129 4.28 15.93 15.50
C GLY A 129 5.42 14.92 15.56
N PRO A 130 6.68 15.40 15.43
CA PRO A 130 7.85 14.58 15.65
C PRO A 130 7.82 13.93 17.04
N ARG A 131 8.46 12.76 17.14
CA ARG A 131 8.60 12.07 18.41
C ARG A 131 9.38 12.93 19.39
N GLU A 132 8.83 13.16 20.59
CA GLU A 132 9.47 13.94 21.64
C GLU A 132 10.54 13.16 22.40
N ALA A 133 11.38 13.88 23.14
CA ALA A 133 12.42 13.28 23.97
C ALA A 133 11.83 12.44 25.13
N ALA A 134 12.66 11.58 25.70
CA ALA A 134 12.27 10.78 26.86
C ALA A 134 11.92 11.65 28.05
N VAL A 135 10.82 11.31 28.73
CA VAL A 135 10.45 11.90 30.02
C VAL A 135 10.84 10.94 31.14
N VAL A 136 11.62 11.44 32.11
CA VAL A 136 12.13 10.65 33.23
C VAL A 136 11.00 10.33 34.20
N THR A 137 10.93 9.08 34.66
CA THR A 137 9.99 8.67 35.72
C THR A 137 10.34 9.38 37.03
N PRO A 138 9.38 9.94 37.78
CA PRO A 138 9.64 10.60 39.04
C PRO A 138 10.32 9.68 40.04
N TYR A 139 11.38 10.15 40.67
CA TYR A 139 12.08 9.45 41.76
C TYR A 139 12.52 10.42 42.87
N GLY A 140 12.76 9.90 44.08
CA GLY A 140 13.17 10.73 45.24
C GLY A 140 12.05 11.61 45.80
N GLY A 141 12.42 12.58 46.65
CA GLY A 141 11.50 13.48 47.32
C GLY A 141 11.15 13.10 48.79
N ALA A 142 10.88 14.11 49.64
CA ALA A 142 10.60 13.91 51.05
C ALA A 142 9.15 13.37 51.32
N VAL A 143 8.21 13.72 50.48
CA VAL A 143 6.80 13.20 50.49
C VAL A 143 6.59 12.37 49.24
N ILE A 144 6.22 11.11 49.42
CA ILE A 144 5.99 10.18 48.32
C ILE A 144 4.50 9.86 48.25
N ASP A 145 3.87 10.32 47.18
CA ASP A 145 2.54 9.89 46.76
C ASP A 145 2.69 8.69 45.81
N ALA A 146 2.52 7.49 46.32
CA ALA A 146 2.73 6.25 45.56
C ALA A 146 1.69 6.07 44.45
N GLU A 147 0.48 6.47 44.68
CA GLU A 147 -0.64 6.37 43.73
C GLU A 147 -0.41 7.31 42.53
N SER A 148 -0.07 8.58 42.81
CA SER A 148 0.27 9.53 41.73
C SER A 148 1.47 9.11 40.91
N ARG A 149 2.52 8.56 41.52
CA ARG A 149 3.69 8.03 40.85
C ARG A 149 3.35 6.83 39.97
N ALA A 150 2.51 5.93 40.46
CA ALA A 150 2.03 4.78 39.70
C ALA A 150 1.23 5.22 38.46
N ALA A 151 0.34 6.22 38.61
CA ALA A 151 -0.43 6.77 37.52
C ALA A 151 0.47 7.45 36.48
N LEU A 152 1.44 8.28 36.90
CA LEU A 152 2.42 8.91 35.98
C LEU A 152 3.28 7.88 35.27
N ALA A 153 3.74 6.84 35.93
CA ALA A 153 4.49 5.76 35.30
C ALA A 153 3.66 5.02 34.23
N ALA A 154 2.38 4.77 34.50
CA ALA A 154 1.48 4.16 33.53
C ALA A 154 1.25 5.08 32.30
N ILE A 155 1.03 6.39 32.50
CA ILE A 155 0.89 7.35 31.39
C ILE A 155 2.17 7.38 30.53
N LEU A 156 3.34 7.48 31.16
CA LEU A 156 4.63 7.47 30.44
C LEU A 156 4.84 6.16 29.66
N ALA A 157 4.43 5.02 30.24
CA ALA A 157 4.49 3.73 29.54
C ALA A 157 3.61 3.72 28.27
N VAL A 158 2.40 4.24 28.35
CA VAL A 158 1.50 4.37 27.19
C VAL A 158 2.08 5.30 26.14
N LEU A 159 2.57 6.49 26.51
CA LEU A 159 3.18 7.44 25.56
C LEU A 159 4.41 6.83 24.84
N ARG A 160 5.22 6.05 25.57
CA ARG A 160 6.35 5.32 24.98
C ARG A 160 5.90 4.19 24.05
N ALA A 161 4.90 3.41 24.45
CA ALA A 161 4.35 2.33 23.65
C ALA A 161 3.79 2.83 22.31
N HIS A 162 3.16 4.00 22.31
CA HIS A 162 2.68 4.67 21.09
C HIS A 162 3.77 5.42 20.31
N GLY A 163 4.99 5.49 20.82
CA GLY A 163 6.11 6.18 20.18
C GLY A 163 6.01 7.71 20.21
N LEU A 164 5.11 8.28 21.02
CA LEU A 164 4.93 9.74 21.17
C LEU A 164 6.08 10.42 21.89
N ILE A 165 6.75 9.69 22.80
CA ILE A 165 8.00 10.09 23.45
C ILE A 165 9.05 9.00 23.31
N ALA A 166 10.35 9.36 23.46
CA ALA A 166 11.45 8.39 23.44
C ALA A 166 11.42 7.47 24.68
N ILE A 167 12.05 6.31 24.59
CA ILE A 167 12.23 5.34 25.69
C ILE A 167 13.25 5.88 26.67
#